data_f8f284c6ea530352411b9675caa1d816
#
_entry.id   f8f284c6ea530352411b9675caa1d816
#
_cell.length_a   1.000
_cell.length_b   1.000
_cell.length_c   1.000
_cell.angle_alpha   90.00
_cell.angle_beta   90.00
_cell.angle_gamma   90.00
#
_symmetry.space_group_name_H-M   'P 1'
#
loop_
_entity.id
_entity.type
_entity.pdbx_description
1 polymer ?
#
loop_
_entity_poly.entity_id
_entity_poly.type
_entity_poly.pdbx_seq_one_letter_code
_entity_poly.pdbx_strand_id
1 'polypeptide(L)'
;MAVRFDPPEAPNALVRWLFRAPVYFFRTGLGFLFAGRIILLEHVGRKSGLTRYSCVEVVDRDPSDDRLTIVSGYGEHAQWYRNLRVHPDIDILAGWGRHAVHAELLSPEEGADVMVDYGRRYPKMAPKLMKLCGAHIDGTEADYREVAVKRLRFVQLDRRDASAHAARSHRL
;
A
#
# COMPACT_ATOMS: atom_id res chain seq x y z
N MET A 1 24.69 7.33 10.34
CA MET A 1 24.74 8.40 9.29
C MET A 1 23.36 9.03 9.23
N ALA A 2 23.22 10.30 8.86
CA ALA A 2 21.89 10.89 8.76
C ALA A 2 21.13 10.30 7.55
N VAL A 3 19.83 10.07 7.69
CA VAL A 3 18.97 9.65 6.57
C VAL A 3 19.06 10.67 5.44
N ARG A 4 19.33 10.21 4.23
CA ARG A 4 19.38 11.04 3.04
C ARG A 4 18.20 10.72 2.13
N PHE A 5 17.46 11.75 1.75
CA PHE A 5 16.33 11.64 0.84
C PHE A 5 16.72 12.12 -0.56
N ASP A 6 16.34 11.34 -1.57
CA ASP A 6 16.41 11.80 -2.95
C ASP A 6 15.32 12.86 -3.20
N PRO A 7 15.56 13.82 -4.11
CA PRO A 7 14.52 14.75 -4.54
C PRO A 7 13.27 13.99 -4.98
N PRO A 8 12.06 14.53 -4.76
CA PRO A 8 10.82 13.90 -5.19
C PRO A 8 10.72 13.97 -6.73
N GLU A 9 11.40 13.05 -7.40
CA GLU A 9 11.28 12.92 -8.86
C GLU A 9 10.04 12.10 -9.20
N ALA A 10 9.27 12.59 -10.18
CA ALA A 10 8.20 11.79 -10.76
C ALA A 10 8.85 10.56 -11.44
N PRO A 11 8.30 9.33 -11.21
CA PRO A 11 8.86 8.14 -11.81
C PRO A 11 8.91 8.28 -13.32
N ASN A 12 10.06 7.97 -13.92
CA ASN A 12 10.22 7.99 -15.37
C ASN A 12 9.25 7.01 -16.04
N ALA A 13 9.09 7.11 -17.36
CA ALA A 13 8.12 6.31 -18.10
C ALA A 13 8.33 4.80 -17.92
N LEU A 14 9.57 4.33 -17.84
CA LEU A 14 9.92 2.92 -17.64
C LEU A 14 9.51 2.44 -16.25
N VAL A 15 9.80 3.22 -15.21
CA VAL A 15 9.39 2.91 -13.82
C VAL A 15 7.86 2.90 -13.70
N ARG A 16 7.18 3.87 -14.32
CA ARG A 16 5.71 3.90 -14.38
C ARG A 16 5.14 2.67 -15.09
N TRP A 17 5.78 2.21 -16.17
CA TRP A 17 5.39 0.99 -16.88
C TRP A 17 5.62 -0.24 -16.01
N LEU A 18 6.78 -0.34 -15.35
CA LEU A 18 7.10 -1.44 -14.44
C LEU A 18 6.09 -1.55 -13.28
N PHE A 19 5.65 -0.43 -12.72
CA PHE A 19 4.59 -0.41 -11.69
C PHE A 19 3.20 -0.75 -12.25
N ARG A 20 2.98 -0.67 -13.56
CA ARG A 20 1.72 -1.07 -14.21
C ARG A 20 1.73 -2.53 -14.66
N ALA A 21 2.89 -3.12 -14.91
CA ALA A 21 2.99 -4.51 -15.35
C ALA A 21 2.26 -5.49 -14.41
N PRO A 22 2.40 -5.40 -13.06
CA PRO A 22 1.68 -6.29 -12.16
C PRO A 22 0.16 -6.22 -12.30
N VAL A 23 -0.42 -5.07 -12.70
CA VAL A 23 -1.87 -4.93 -12.92
C VAL A 23 -2.37 -5.95 -13.94
N TYR A 24 -1.63 -6.18 -15.02
CA TYR A 24 -1.99 -7.16 -16.04
C TYR A 24 -1.94 -8.59 -15.48
N PHE A 25 -0.95 -8.92 -14.65
CA PHE A 25 -0.86 -10.24 -13.99
C PHE A 25 -2.06 -10.49 -13.09
N PHE A 26 -2.48 -9.51 -12.31
CA PHE A 26 -3.68 -9.65 -11.48
C PHE A 26 -4.94 -9.82 -12.33
N ARG A 27 -5.09 -9.09 -13.42
CA ARG A 27 -6.24 -9.18 -14.33
C ARG A 27 -6.32 -10.52 -15.09
N THR A 28 -5.19 -11.18 -15.29
CA THR A 28 -5.11 -12.52 -15.91
C THR A 28 -5.16 -13.66 -14.91
N GLY A 29 -5.40 -13.36 -13.61
CA GLY A 29 -5.46 -14.37 -12.56
C GLY A 29 -4.10 -14.86 -12.04
N LEU A 30 -3.00 -14.28 -12.49
CA LEU A 30 -1.64 -14.64 -12.09
C LEU A 30 -1.14 -13.87 -10.85
N GLY A 31 -2.01 -13.18 -10.14
CA GLY A 31 -1.67 -12.41 -8.93
C GLY A 31 -1.06 -13.25 -7.80
N PHE A 32 -1.34 -14.56 -7.77
CA PHE A 32 -0.75 -15.48 -6.80
C PHE A 32 0.78 -15.58 -6.88
N LEU A 33 1.39 -15.27 -8.03
CA LEU A 33 2.83 -15.28 -8.21
C LEU A 33 3.55 -14.28 -7.29
N PHE A 34 2.85 -13.27 -6.80
CA PHE A 34 3.39 -12.29 -5.86
C PHE A 34 3.33 -12.74 -4.39
N ALA A 35 2.89 -13.98 -4.12
CA ALA A 35 2.83 -14.60 -2.78
C ALA A 35 2.17 -13.71 -1.70
N GLY A 36 1.20 -12.88 -2.09
CA GLY A 36 0.50 -11.95 -1.21
C GLY A 36 1.28 -10.73 -0.76
N ARG A 37 2.51 -10.55 -1.25
CA ARG A 37 3.34 -9.36 -0.93
C ARG A 37 2.93 -8.12 -1.73
N ILE A 38 2.39 -8.34 -2.93
CA ILE A 38 1.83 -7.28 -3.76
C ILE A 38 0.36 -7.60 -3.94
N ILE A 39 -0.46 -6.59 -3.79
CA ILE A 39 -1.90 -6.66 -4.04
C ILE A 39 -2.31 -5.60 -5.06
N LEU A 40 -3.42 -5.84 -5.73
CA LEU A 40 -4.03 -4.87 -6.61
C LEU A 40 -5.18 -4.18 -5.88
N LEU A 41 -5.11 -2.86 -5.78
CA LEU A 41 -6.22 -2.02 -5.34
C LEU A 41 -7.12 -1.69 -6.53
N GLU A 42 -8.41 -1.87 -6.38
CA GLU A 42 -9.43 -1.35 -7.28
C GLU A 42 -10.18 -0.24 -6.54
N HIS A 43 -9.91 1.00 -6.91
CA HIS A 43 -10.38 2.18 -6.19
C HIS A 43 -11.01 3.22 -7.13
N VAL A 44 -11.80 4.14 -6.59
CA VAL A 44 -12.48 5.18 -7.36
C VAL A 44 -11.62 6.43 -7.44
N GLY A 45 -11.46 6.98 -8.64
CA GLY A 45 -10.76 8.24 -8.87
C GLY A 45 -11.57 9.42 -8.31
N ARG A 46 -11.09 10.08 -7.25
CA ARG A 46 -11.79 11.15 -6.52
C ARG A 46 -12.28 12.32 -7.37
N LYS A 47 -11.65 12.58 -8.53
CA LYS A 47 -12.04 13.65 -9.45
C LYS A 47 -12.91 13.17 -10.62
N SER A 48 -12.69 11.93 -11.06
CA SER A 48 -13.32 11.41 -12.28
C SER A 48 -14.45 10.44 -12.03
N GLY A 49 -14.58 9.89 -10.79
CA GLY A 49 -15.51 8.82 -10.48
C GLY A 49 -15.18 7.47 -11.16
N LEU A 50 -14.12 7.42 -11.98
CA LEU A 50 -13.77 6.21 -12.73
C LEU A 50 -12.96 5.24 -11.88
N THR A 51 -13.18 3.95 -12.11
CA THR A 51 -12.38 2.88 -11.51
C THR A 51 -10.92 2.99 -11.94
N ARG A 52 -10.02 2.87 -10.97
CA ARG A 52 -8.57 2.91 -11.13
C ARG A 52 -7.94 1.70 -10.45
N TYR A 53 -6.77 1.33 -10.94
CA TYR A 53 -6.01 0.18 -10.43
C TYR A 53 -4.61 0.62 -10.03
N SER A 54 -4.16 0.13 -8.88
CA SER A 54 -2.81 0.37 -8.38
C SER A 54 -2.27 -0.88 -7.69
N CYS A 55 -1.05 -1.28 -8.03
CA CYS A 55 -0.34 -2.31 -7.30
C CYS A 55 0.44 -1.69 -6.16
N VAL A 56 0.33 -2.29 -4.98
CA VAL A 56 0.98 -1.81 -3.75
C VAL A 56 1.61 -2.95 -2.99
N GLU A 57 2.67 -2.65 -2.23
CA GLU A 57 3.32 -3.62 -1.36
C GLU A 57 2.60 -3.72 -0.03
N VAL A 58 2.40 -4.96 0.43
CA VAL A 58 1.93 -5.30 1.78
C VAL A 58 3.15 -5.37 2.68
N VAL A 59 3.23 -4.49 3.67
CA VAL A 59 4.34 -4.42 4.62
C VAL A 59 4.04 -5.11 5.94
N ASP A 60 2.75 -5.28 6.25
CA ASP A 60 2.31 -6.05 7.40
C ASP A 60 1.04 -6.82 7.11
N ARG A 61 0.90 -7.97 7.78
CA ARG A 61 -0.29 -8.81 7.75
C ARG A 61 -0.54 -9.34 9.15
N ASP A 62 -1.71 -9.04 9.69
CA ASP A 62 -2.18 -9.67 10.92
C ASP A 62 -2.98 -10.95 10.57
N PRO A 63 -2.45 -12.13 10.90
CA PRO A 63 -3.13 -13.39 10.59
C PRO A 63 -4.37 -13.62 11.46
N SER A 64 -4.54 -12.88 12.56
CA SER A 64 -5.65 -13.08 13.51
C SER A 64 -6.96 -12.50 12.98
N ASP A 65 -6.91 -11.43 12.20
CA ASP A 65 -8.08 -10.75 11.65
C ASP A 65 -8.02 -10.49 10.13
N ASP A 66 -7.03 -11.11 9.46
CA ASP A 66 -6.79 -11.00 8.01
C ASP A 66 -6.58 -9.55 7.53
N ARG A 67 -6.13 -8.70 8.45
CA ARG A 67 -5.82 -7.29 8.21
C ARG A 67 -4.52 -7.13 7.47
N LEU A 68 -4.49 -6.23 6.49
CA LEU A 68 -3.29 -5.93 5.71
C LEU A 68 -2.89 -4.48 5.92
N THR A 69 -1.58 -4.22 6.04
CA THR A 69 -1.06 -2.85 5.98
C THR A 69 -0.23 -2.66 4.72
N ILE A 70 -0.54 -1.62 3.98
CA ILE A 70 0.14 -1.24 2.73
C ILE A 70 0.85 0.10 2.88
N VAL A 71 1.87 0.32 2.05
CA VAL A 71 2.71 1.51 2.12
C VAL A 71 2.69 2.31 0.82
N SER A 72 2.66 3.64 0.96
CA SER A 72 2.87 4.59 -0.11
C SER A 72 4.29 5.15 -0.06
N GLY A 73 5.14 4.76 -0.99
CA GLY A 73 6.50 5.29 -1.14
C GLY A 73 6.53 6.74 -1.63
N TYR A 74 5.46 7.22 -2.25
CA TYR A 74 5.28 8.62 -2.66
C TYR A 74 4.50 9.44 -1.63
N GLY A 75 4.33 8.91 -0.42
CA GLY A 75 3.63 9.55 0.67
C GLY A 75 2.22 10.01 0.27
N GLU A 76 1.86 11.23 0.62
CA GLU A 76 0.56 11.82 0.31
C GLU A 76 0.38 12.21 -1.17
N HIS A 77 1.45 12.16 -1.97
CA HIS A 77 1.37 12.51 -3.39
C HIS A 77 0.85 11.36 -4.26
N ALA A 78 0.85 10.13 -3.77
CA ALA A 78 0.29 8.98 -4.48
C ALA A 78 -1.19 9.17 -4.77
N GLN A 79 -1.59 8.99 -6.04
CA GLN A 79 -2.98 9.22 -6.45
C GLN A 79 -3.95 8.23 -5.78
N TRP A 80 -3.54 6.97 -5.63
CA TRP A 80 -4.34 5.96 -4.95
C TRP A 80 -4.57 6.32 -3.48
N TYR A 81 -3.55 6.79 -2.77
CA TYR A 81 -3.65 7.23 -1.38
C TYR A 81 -4.68 8.36 -1.22
N ARG A 82 -4.60 9.38 -2.11
CA ARG A 82 -5.56 10.48 -2.12
C ARG A 82 -6.98 10.05 -2.47
N ASN A 83 -7.12 9.00 -3.27
CA ASN A 83 -8.43 8.46 -3.62
C ASN A 83 -9.05 7.71 -2.43
N LEU A 84 -8.26 6.93 -1.68
CA LEU A 84 -8.72 6.23 -0.47
C LEU A 84 -9.16 7.18 0.63
N ARG A 85 -8.56 8.36 0.73
CA ARG A 85 -9.01 9.41 1.66
C ARG A 85 -10.45 9.86 1.41
N VAL A 86 -10.92 9.78 0.19
CA VAL A 86 -12.27 10.20 -0.21
C VAL A 86 -13.22 9.01 -0.32
N HIS A 87 -12.72 7.89 -0.81
CA HIS A 87 -13.46 6.66 -1.04
C HIS A 87 -12.73 5.49 -0.37
N PRO A 88 -12.90 5.30 0.95
CA PRO A 88 -12.16 4.28 1.71
C PRO A 88 -12.67 2.86 1.45
N ASP A 89 -13.91 2.70 1.01
CA ASP A 89 -14.50 1.40 0.71
C ASP A 89 -14.09 0.99 -0.71
N ILE A 90 -13.23 -0.03 -0.80
CA ILE A 90 -12.65 -0.50 -2.06
C ILE A 90 -12.64 -2.02 -2.16
N ASP A 91 -12.32 -2.52 -3.34
CA ASP A 91 -11.98 -3.92 -3.55
C ASP A 91 -10.47 -4.09 -3.72
N ILE A 92 -9.96 -5.22 -3.25
CA ILE A 92 -8.58 -5.66 -3.50
C ILE A 92 -8.56 -7.04 -4.16
N LEU A 93 -7.55 -7.26 -4.98
CA LEU A 93 -7.20 -8.60 -5.44
C LEU A 93 -5.92 -9.01 -4.72
N ALA A 94 -6.03 -10.06 -3.90
CA ALA A 94 -4.93 -10.61 -3.13
C ALA A 94 -4.93 -12.15 -3.27
N GLY A 95 -3.77 -12.72 -3.61
CA GLY A 95 -3.68 -14.15 -3.91
C GLY A 95 -4.61 -14.53 -5.07
N TRP A 96 -5.59 -15.40 -4.79
CA TRP A 96 -6.56 -15.91 -5.77
C TRP A 96 -7.94 -15.22 -5.69
N GLY A 97 -8.12 -14.30 -4.75
CA GLY A 97 -9.44 -13.77 -4.42
C GLY A 97 -9.58 -12.26 -4.55
N ARG A 98 -10.83 -11.84 -4.76
CA ARG A 98 -11.28 -10.46 -4.63
C ARG A 98 -11.93 -10.29 -3.26
N HIS A 99 -11.57 -9.22 -2.55
CA HIS A 99 -12.04 -8.97 -1.20
C HIS A 99 -12.46 -7.51 -1.07
N ALA A 100 -13.65 -7.28 -0.53
CA ALA A 100 -14.09 -5.95 -0.14
C ALA A 100 -13.40 -5.55 1.17
N VAL A 101 -12.82 -4.36 1.20
CA VAL A 101 -12.10 -3.85 2.37
C VAL A 101 -12.46 -2.40 2.65
N HIS A 102 -12.27 -2.00 3.90
CA HIS A 102 -12.26 -0.59 4.31
C HIS A 102 -10.82 -0.15 4.54
N ALA A 103 -10.46 1.00 3.99
CA ALA A 103 -9.12 1.58 4.10
C ALA A 103 -9.08 2.61 5.22
N GLU A 104 -8.28 2.36 6.25
CA GLU A 104 -8.00 3.28 7.34
C GLU A 104 -6.58 3.86 7.18
N LEU A 105 -6.47 5.17 7.27
CA LEU A 105 -5.20 5.86 7.13
C LEU A 105 -4.51 5.90 8.50
N LEU A 106 -3.34 5.30 8.59
CA LEU A 106 -2.55 5.33 9.82
C LEU A 106 -1.90 6.70 10.04
N SER A 107 -1.74 7.08 11.30
CA SER A 107 -0.90 8.20 11.70
C SER A 107 0.56 7.96 11.31
N PRO A 108 1.38 9.01 11.19
CA PRO A 108 2.81 8.85 10.92
C PRO A 108 3.53 7.97 11.96
N GLU A 109 3.12 8.04 13.22
CA GLU A 109 3.68 7.30 14.34
C GLU A 109 3.34 5.81 14.26
N GLU A 110 2.08 5.46 14.01
CA GLU A 110 1.66 4.07 13.77
C GLU A 110 2.37 3.48 12.56
N GLY A 111 2.46 4.24 11.48
CA GLY A 111 3.21 3.84 10.29
C GLY A 111 4.70 3.63 10.56
N ALA A 112 5.28 4.42 11.47
CA ALA A 112 6.67 4.24 11.88
C ALA A 112 6.88 2.94 12.65
N ASP A 113 5.96 2.56 13.53
CA ASP A 113 6.01 1.29 14.25
C ASP A 113 5.93 0.10 13.28
N VAL A 114 4.99 0.15 12.32
CA VAL A 114 4.90 -0.85 11.25
C VAL A 114 6.21 -0.97 10.46
N MET A 115 6.85 0.16 10.14
CA MET A 115 8.09 0.14 9.34
C MET A 115 9.28 -0.42 10.12
N VAL A 116 9.39 -0.10 11.42
CA VAL A 116 10.41 -0.68 12.31
C VAL A 116 10.25 -2.20 12.38
N ASP A 117 9.03 -2.68 12.59
CA ASP A 117 8.75 -4.13 12.64
C ASP A 117 9.00 -4.81 11.30
N TYR A 118 8.68 -4.15 10.19
CA TYR A 118 9.04 -4.64 8.86
C TYR A 118 10.56 -4.76 8.70
N GLY A 119 11.32 -3.76 9.17
CA GLY A 119 12.78 -3.77 9.17
C GLY A 119 13.37 -4.96 9.95
N ARG A 120 12.82 -5.25 11.12
CA ARG A 120 13.22 -6.39 11.96
C ARG A 120 12.92 -7.74 11.29
N ARG A 121 11.70 -7.88 10.72
CA ARG A 121 11.26 -9.13 10.07
C ARG A 121 11.96 -9.39 8.73
N TYR A 122 12.29 -8.33 7.99
CA TYR A 122 12.85 -8.43 6.64
C TYR A 122 14.12 -7.60 6.44
N PRO A 123 15.21 -7.87 7.17
CA PRO A 123 16.43 -7.03 7.20
C PRO A 123 17.11 -6.89 5.83
N LYS A 124 16.91 -7.84 4.91
CA LYS A 124 17.46 -7.78 3.55
C LYS A 124 16.54 -7.04 2.57
N MET A 125 15.25 -6.97 2.84
CA MET A 125 14.26 -6.37 1.94
C MET A 125 13.97 -4.92 2.31
N ALA A 126 13.90 -4.61 3.60
CA ALA A 126 13.56 -3.27 4.08
C ALA A 126 14.48 -2.17 3.54
N PRO A 127 15.82 -2.32 3.51
CA PRO A 127 16.69 -1.31 2.89
C PRO A 127 16.43 -1.13 1.38
N LYS A 128 16.06 -2.21 0.67
CA LYS A 128 15.71 -2.13 -0.75
C LYS A 128 14.41 -1.36 -0.97
N LEU A 129 13.41 -1.59 -0.11
CA LEU A 129 12.16 -0.83 -0.12
C LEU A 129 12.43 0.65 0.16
N MET A 130 13.26 0.97 1.16
CA MET A 130 13.63 2.36 1.45
C MET A 130 14.30 3.02 0.26
N LYS A 131 15.25 2.35 -0.38
CA LYS A 131 15.91 2.86 -1.59
C LYS A 131 14.91 3.08 -2.73
N LEU A 132 13.97 2.17 -2.93
CA LEU A 132 12.90 2.32 -3.93
C LEU A 132 12.02 3.55 -3.63
N CYS A 133 11.80 3.85 -2.35
CA CYS A 133 11.10 5.06 -1.90
C CYS A 133 11.98 6.31 -1.90
N GLY A 134 13.22 6.25 -2.41
CA GLY A 134 14.16 7.37 -2.47
C GLY A 134 14.73 7.77 -1.11
N ALA A 135 14.92 6.81 -0.20
CA ALA A 135 15.56 7.02 1.08
C ALA A 135 16.81 6.14 1.23
N HIS A 136 17.93 6.76 1.58
CA HIS A 136 19.20 6.09 1.85
C HIS A 136 19.42 6.06 3.35
N ILE A 137 19.54 4.85 3.90
CA ILE A 137 19.60 4.57 5.34
C ILE A 137 20.73 3.58 5.65
N ASP A 138 21.17 3.59 6.90
CA ASP A 138 22.11 2.57 7.42
C ASP A 138 21.38 1.32 7.95
N GLY A 139 20.04 1.37 8.06
CA GLY A 139 19.20 0.25 8.46
C GLY A 139 18.97 0.17 9.96
N THR A 140 19.16 1.25 10.70
CA THR A 140 18.79 1.34 12.11
C THR A 140 17.28 1.55 12.29
N GLU A 141 16.74 1.20 13.45
CA GLU A 141 15.33 1.47 13.78
C GLU A 141 15.00 2.96 13.71
N ALA A 142 15.92 3.81 14.14
CA ALA A 142 15.78 5.25 14.05
C ALA A 142 15.65 5.72 12.59
N ASP A 143 16.41 5.14 11.67
CA ASP A 143 16.32 5.46 10.25
C ASP A 143 14.96 5.08 9.68
N TYR A 144 14.47 3.84 9.97
CA TYR A 144 13.16 3.39 9.51
C TYR A 144 12.05 4.28 10.02
N ARG A 145 12.12 4.66 11.30
CA ARG A 145 11.15 5.57 11.92
C ARG A 145 11.18 6.95 11.26
N GLU A 146 12.35 7.50 11.05
CA GLU A 146 12.51 8.82 10.42
C GLU A 146 11.95 8.85 9.00
N VAL A 147 12.24 7.81 8.17
CA VAL A 147 11.71 7.72 6.80
C VAL A 147 10.19 7.55 6.82
N ALA A 148 9.67 6.71 7.70
CA ALA A 148 8.24 6.47 7.81
C ALA A 148 7.48 7.77 8.12
N VAL A 149 7.91 8.50 9.14
CA VAL A 149 7.25 9.75 9.56
C VAL A 149 7.35 10.83 8.48
N LYS A 150 8.54 11.02 7.90
CA LYS A 150 8.78 12.14 6.99
C LYS A 150 8.30 11.91 5.55
N ARG A 151 8.29 10.67 5.08
CA ARG A 151 8.12 10.39 3.65
C ARG A 151 7.02 9.40 3.32
N LEU A 152 6.86 8.35 4.10
CA LEU A 152 5.91 7.30 3.81
C LEU A 152 4.51 7.63 4.35
N ARG A 153 3.51 6.94 3.79
CA ARG A 153 2.16 6.90 4.38
C ARG A 153 1.67 5.46 4.34
N PHE A 154 0.96 5.09 5.37
CA PHE A 154 0.49 3.74 5.56
C PHE A 154 -1.03 3.71 5.59
N VAL A 155 -1.57 2.63 5.07
CA VAL A 155 -3.02 2.39 5.06
C VAL A 155 -3.27 0.97 5.52
N GLN A 156 -4.11 0.83 6.51
CA GLN A 156 -4.62 -0.44 6.98
C GLN A 156 -5.87 -0.80 6.17
N LEU A 157 -5.98 -2.05 5.78
CA LEU A 157 -7.09 -2.59 5.01
C LEU A 157 -7.78 -3.65 5.85
N ASP A 158 -8.98 -3.33 6.35
CA ASP A 158 -9.80 -4.22 7.13
C ASP A 158 -10.83 -4.91 6.24
N ARG A 159 -10.98 -6.24 6.36
CA ARG A 159 -12.01 -6.94 5.62
C ARG A 159 -13.40 -6.47 6.00
N ARG A 160 -14.22 -6.27 5.00
CA ARG A 160 -15.64 -5.98 5.19
C ARG A 160 -16.40 -7.29 5.08
N ASP A 161 -17.13 -7.65 6.12
CA ASP A 161 -18.01 -8.81 6.10
C ASP A 161 -19.07 -8.65 5.00
N ALA A 162 -19.28 -9.69 4.19
CA ALA A 162 -20.25 -9.69 3.12
C ALA A 162 -21.69 -9.37 3.60
N SER A 163 -21.98 -9.59 4.88
CA SER A 163 -23.25 -9.27 5.53
C SER A 163 -23.54 -7.76 5.63
N ALA A 164 -22.52 -6.91 5.74
CA ALA A 164 -22.70 -5.46 5.82
C ALA A 164 -23.00 -4.81 4.46
N HIS A 165 -22.63 -5.44 3.37
CA HIS A 165 -22.86 -4.91 2.01
C HIS A 165 -24.31 -5.12 1.55
N ALA A 166 -24.93 -6.27 1.90
CA ALA A 166 -26.33 -6.57 1.56
C ALA A 166 -27.34 -5.63 2.23
N ALA A 167 -27.01 -5.11 3.43
CA ALA A 167 -27.90 -4.21 4.16
C ALA A 167 -27.96 -2.79 3.59
N ARG A 168 -27.00 -2.36 2.77
CA ARG A 168 -26.99 -1.02 2.14
C ARG A 168 -27.64 -1.01 0.75
N SER A 169 -27.64 -2.12 0.01
CA SER A 169 -28.26 -2.21 -1.32
C SER A 169 -29.78 -2.32 -1.29
N HIS A 170 -30.39 -2.55 -0.12
CA HIS A 170 -31.85 -2.55 0.05
C HIS A 170 -32.46 -1.22 0.53
N ARG A 171 -31.68 -0.13 0.58
CA ARG A 171 -32.17 1.20 1.00
C ARG A 171 -32.06 2.29 -0.10
N LEU A 172 -32.05 1.89 -1.35
CA LEU A 172 -32.19 2.82 -2.48
C LEU A 172 -33.45 2.50 -3.27
#